data_b5c61d73bf1e9fbf5584299d0399181c
#
_entry.id   b5c61d73bf1e9fbf5584299d0399181c
#
_cell.length_a   1.000
_cell.length_b   1.000
_cell.length_c   1.000
_cell.angle_alpha   90.00
_cell.angle_beta   90.00
_cell.angle_gamma   90.00
#
_symmetry.space_group_name_H-M   'P 1'
#
loop_
_entity.id
_entity.type
_entity.pdbx_description
1 polymer ?
#
loop_
_entity_poly.entity_id
_entity_poly.type
_entity_poly.pdbx_seq_one_letter_code
_entity_poly.pdbx_strand_id
1 'polypeptide(L)'
;MDLDIEGNVALTTASSSGLGFASAQALVREGANVVINGRDGDSLADAKADLETEAAGDARVVAVEGDITDPDDLDRLVETTLDEFGRLDHLVTSAGGPPSGAFLDTDDEDWEAAYELLVMSVVRLARKCAEPLADGDGGTIVTITSRSVKEAIDGLVLSNSVRMSVVGLEKTLSMELGPDVRANAVLPGSHETSRIRELVDQAIERGEYDSYEEGLADWVDNPLDRIGDPIELGNTVAFLSSPRAGHVNGQAIVIDGGGGSSNL
;
A
#
# COMPACT_ATOMS: atom_id res chain seq x y z
N MET A 1 19.65 -10.13 0.00
CA MET A 1 20.32 -8.81 0.12
C MET A 1 19.93 -8.31 1.49
N ASP A 2 20.88 -7.90 2.28
CA ASP A 2 20.56 -7.23 3.54
C ASP A 2 20.05 -5.82 3.21
N LEU A 3 18.84 -5.51 3.64
CA LEU A 3 18.19 -4.23 3.35
C LEU A 3 18.61 -3.11 4.31
N ASP A 4 19.26 -3.46 5.43
CA ASP A 4 19.78 -2.50 6.40
C ASP A 4 18.67 -1.61 7.03
N ILE A 5 17.55 -2.27 7.40
CA ILE A 5 16.37 -1.63 8.02
C ILE A 5 16.00 -2.26 9.38
N GLU A 6 16.84 -3.14 9.91
CA GLU A 6 16.64 -3.71 11.25
C GLU A 6 16.55 -2.59 12.30
N GLY A 7 15.51 -2.65 13.14
CA GLY A 7 15.24 -1.65 14.18
C GLY A 7 14.60 -0.35 13.70
N ASN A 8 14.48 -0.12 12.39
CA ASN A 8 13.71 1.00 11.84
C ASN A 8 12.24 0.87 12.21
N VAL A 9 11.49 1.96 12.09
CA VAL A 9 10.06 2.02 12.38
C VAL A 9 9.28 2.37 11.12
N ALA A 10 8.34 1.50 10.74
CA ALA A 10 7.45 1.69 9.60
C ALA A 10 6.00 1.85 10.06
N LEU A 11 5.32 2.84 9.51
CA LEU A 11 3.88 3.02 9.63
C LEU A 11 3.22 2.59 8.31
N THR A 12 2.34 1.58 8.37
CA THR A 12 1.66 1.03 7.18
C THR A 12 0.14 1.14 7.35
N THR A 13 -0.54 1.85 6.44
CA THR A 13 -1.99 2.02 6.48
C THR A 13 -2.74 0.93 5.72
N ALA A 14 -4.03 0.72 6.06
CA ALA A 14 -4.89 -0.32 5.47
C ALA A 14 -4.16 -1.67 5.35
N SER A 15 -3.54 -2.10 6.44
CA SER A 15 -2.59 -3.21 6.50
C SER A 15 -3.09 -4.41 7.30
N SER A 16 -4.40 -4.50 7.59
CA SER A 16 -5.02 -5.72 8.13
C SER A 16 -5.13 -6.85 7.11
N SER A 17 -4.94 -6.58 5.82
CA SER A 17 -4.98 -7.58 4.75
C SER A 17 -4.33 -7.08 3.45
N GLY A 18 -4.24 -7.93 2.43
CA GLY A 18 -3.87 -7.57 1.07
C GLY A 18 -2.45 -6.98 0.94
N LEU A 19 -2.29 -5.96 0.09
CA LEU A 19 -0.98 -5.40 -0.24
C LEU A 19 -0.37 -4.58 0.91
N GLY A 20 -1.20 -3.93 1.72
CA GLY A 20 -0.75 -3.24 2.94
C GLY A 20 -0.16 -4.23 3.95
N PHE A 21 -0.87 -5.34 4.20
CA PHE A 21 -0.38 -6.43 5.05
C PHE A 21 0.93 -7.02 4.52
N ALA A 22 0.99 -7.35 3.22
CA ALA A 22 2.18 -7.91 2.60
C ALA A 22 3.40 -6.96 2.68
N SER A 23 3.15 -5.64 2.64
CA SER A 23 4.19 -4.64 2.85
C SER A 23 4.70 -4.63 4.29
N ALA A 24 3.79 -4.68 5.27
CA ALA A 24 4.13 -4.82 6.68
C ALA A 24 4.90 -6.13 6.95
N GLN A 25 4.46 -7.22 6.31
CA GLN A 25 5.10 -8.54 6.40
C GLN A 25 6.54 -8.52 5.88
N ALA A 26 6.78 -7.91 4.73
CA ALA A 26 8.13 -7.79 4.18
C ALA A 26 9.05 -6.95 5.10
N LEU A 27 8.54 -5.87 5.65
CA LEU A 27 9.29 -4.99 6.57
C LEU A 27 9.63 -5.70 7.90
N VAL A 28 8.67 -6.39 8.50
CA VAL A 28 8.91 -7.08 9.79
C VAL A 28 9.86 -8.28 9.64
N ARG A 29 9.85 -8.97 8.49
CA ARG A 29 10.81 -10.03 8.14
C ARG A 29 12.25 -9.52 8.01
N GLU A 30 12.43 -8.25 7.66
CA GLU A 30 13.73 -7.59 7.60
C GLU A 30 14.12 -6.90 8.93
N GLY A 31 13.36 -7.16 10.01
CA GLY A 31 13.65 -6.69 11.37
C GLY A 31 13.16 -5.28 11.69
N ALA A 32 12.36 -4.64 10.83
CA ALA A 32 11.76 -3.35 11.14
C ALA A 32 10.58 -3.51 12.11
N ASN A 33 10.44 -2.58 13.04
CA ASN A 33 9.21 -2.42 13.83
C ASN A 33 8.10 -1.89 12.93
N VAL A 34 6.88 -2.39 13.08
CA VAL A 34 5.78 -2.01 12.19
C VAL A 34 4.55 -1.59 12.98
N VAL A 35 4.01 -0.43 12.66
CA VAL A 35 2.66 -0.03 13.07
C VAL A 35 1.70 -0.31 11.93
N ILE A 36 0.68 -1.13 12.19
CA ILE A 36 -0.36 -1.48 11.23
C ILE A 36 -1.67 -0.80 11.57
N ASN A 37 -2.46 -0.51 10.54
CA ASN A 37 -3.75 0.16 10.66
C ASN A 37 -4.84 -0.58 9.88
N GLY A 38 -6.04 -0.59 10.42
CA GLY A 38 -7.26 -1.11 9.80
C GLY A 38 -8.49 -0.61 10.53
N ARG A 39 -9.66 -0.70 9.89
CA ARG A 39 -10.94 -0.24 10.44
C ARG A 39 -11.66 -1.27 11.30
N ASP A 40 -11.33 -2.53 11.13
CA ASP A 40 -11.93 -3.65 11.85
C ASP A 40 -10.91 -4.21 12.86
N GLY A 41 -11.24 -4.10 14.13
CA GLY A 41 -10.34 -4.45 15.23
C GLY A 41 -9.99 -5.94 15.28
N ASP A 42 -10.93 -6.83 14.93
CA ASP A 42 -10.70 -8.28 14.95
C ASP A 42 -9.74 -8.69 13.84
N SER A 43 -10.00 -8.27 12.60
CA SER A 43 -9.09 -8.51 11.47
C SER A 43 -7.70 -7.90 11.69
N LEU A 44 -7.64 -6.76 12.38
CA LEU A 44 -6.38 -6.10 12.69
C LEU A 44 -5.59 -6.85 13.77
N ALA A 45 -6.28 -7.43 14.75
CA ALA A 45 -5.66 -8.26 15.78
C ALA A 45 -5.10 -9.57 15.19
N ASP A 46 -5.83 -10.21 14.27
CA ASP A 46 -5.37 -11.40 13.55
C ASP A 46 -4.13 -11.06 12.71
N ALA A 47 -4.16 -9.97 11.96
CA ALA A 47 -3.02 -9.51 11.16
C ALA A 47 -1.77 -9.23 12.03
N LYS A 48 -1.97 -8.61 13.19
CA LYS A 48 -0.87 -8.42 14.16
C LYS A 48 -0.27 -9.74 14.61
N ALA A 49 -1.11 -10.71 15.01
CA ALA A 49 -0.65 -12.01 15.46
C ALA A 49 0.14 -12.76 14.37
N ASP A 50 -0.32 -12.70 13.12
CA ASP A 50 0.37 -13.30 11.99
C ASP A 50 1.74 -12.65 11.75
N LEU A 51 1.81 -11.32 11.75
CA LEU A 51 3.06 -10.58 11.58
C LEU A 51 4.07 -10.84 12.71
N GLU A 52 3.60 -10.95 13.95
CA GLU A 52 4.45 -11.28 15.11
C GLU A 52 5.11 -12.66 14.98
N THR A 53 4.47 -13.62 14.29
CA THR A 53 5.08 -14.94 14.04
C THR A 53 6.22 -14.89 13.02
N GLU A 54 6.27 -13.85 12.20
CA GLU A 54 7.24 -13.67 11.12
C GLU A 54 8.31 -12.63 11.42
N ALA A 55 8.18 -11.96 12.57
CA ALA A 55 9.08 -10.91 12.98
C ALA A 55 10.52 -11.41 13.13
N ALA A 56 11.47 -10.77 12.46
CA ALA A 56 12.88 -11.07 12.62
C ALA A 56 13.48 -10.29 13.80
N GLY A 57 14.40 -10.93 14.52
CA GLY A 57 15.10 -10.29 15.65
C GLY A 57 14.15 -9.87 16.76
N ASP A 58 14.28 -8.62 17.18
CA ASP A 58 13.44 -8.00 18.23
C ASP A 58 12.34 -7.09 17.65
N ALA A 59 11.98 -7.27 16.37
CA ALA A 59 10.96 -6.46 15.69
C ALA A 59 9.59 -6.58 16.39
N ARG A 60 8.93 -5.47 16.57
CA ARG A 60 7.62 -5.37 17.24
C ARG A 60 6.53 -4.94 16.27
N VAL A 61 5.32 -5.44 16.48
CA VAL A 61 4.13 -5.04 15.73
C VAL A 61 3.13 -4.35 16.66
N VAL A 62 2.72 -3.15 16.30
CA VAL A 62 1.68 -2.38 17.00
C VAL A 62 0.48 -2.22 16.07
N ALA A 63 -0.73 -2.46 16.57
CA ALA A 63 -1.96 -2.34 15.82
C ALA A 63 -2.76 -1.12 16.30
N VAL A 64 -3.18 -0.27 15.37
CA VAL A 64 -3.98 0.94 15.64
C VAL A 64 -5.23 0.92 14.77
N GLU A 65 -6.39 0.69 15.40
CA GLU A 65 -7.67 0.76 14.71
C GLU A 65 -7.99 2.21 14.32
N GLY A 66 -8.47 2.43 13.10
CA GLY A 66 -8.87 3.76 12.64
C GLY A 66 -9.17 3.82 11.13
N ASP A 67 -9.97 4.80 10.75
CA ASP A 67 -10.30 5.10 9.36
C ASP A 67 -9.31 6.16 8.81
N ILE A 68 -8.62 5.83 7.72
CA ILE A 68 -7.66 6.73 7.09
C ILE A 68 -8.31 7.96 6.44
N THR A 69 -9.63 8.03 6.36
CA THR A 69 -10.37 9.22 5.93
C THR A 69 -10.65 10.18 7.08
N ASP A 70 -10.60 9.71 8.33
CA ASP A 70 -10.79 10.53 9.52
C ASP A 70 -9.46 11.19 9.96
N PRO A 71 -9.38 12.55 9.99
CA PRO A 71 -8.18 13.25 10.42
C PRO A 71 -7.75 12.96 11.86
N ASP A 72 -8.70 12.72 12.78
CA ASP A 72 -8.41 12.45 14.20
C ASP A 72 -7.80 11.04 14.36
N ASP A 73 -8.26 10.06 13.55
CA ASP A 73 -7.68 8.74 13.50
C ASP A 73 -6.25 8.76 12.95
N LEU A 74 -5.99 9.61 11.94
CA LEU A 74 -4.64 9.81 11.41
C LEU A 74 -3.70 10.47 12.44
N ASP A 75 -4.20 11.40 13.26
CA ASP A 75 -3.42 11.98 14.36
C ASP A 75 -3.04 10.90 15.36
N ARG A 76 -4.03 10.12 15.84
CA ARG A 76 -3.80 9.02 16.77
C ARG A 76 -2.81 7.98 16.23
N LEU A 77 -2.88 7.68 14.93
CA LEU A 77 -1.99 6.72 14.28
C LEU A 77 -0.53 7.17 14.32
N VAL A 78 -0.27 8.43 13.96
CA VAL A 78 1.08 9.01 13.99
C VAL A 78 1.58 9.18 15.43
N GLU A 79 0.75 9.71 16.32
CA GLU A 79 1.08 9.87 17.75
C GLU A 79 1.43 8.54 18.40
N THR A 80 0.61 7.48 18.19
CA THR A 80 0.90 6.14 18.71
C THR A 80 2.24 5.61 18.18
N THR A 81 2.55 5.85 16.90
CA THR A 81 3.82 5.42 16.32
C THR A 81 5.00 6.07 17.05
N LEU A 82 4.92 7.37 17.26
CA LEU A 82 6.00 8.13 17.92
C LEU A 82 6.07 7.82 19.42
N ASP A 83 4.95 7.62 20.10
CA ASP A 83 4.92 7.28 21.54
C ASP A 83 5.52 5.89 21.81
N GLU A 84 5.26 4.91 20.93
CA GLU A 84 5.72 3.52 21.09
C GLU A 84 7.20 3.33 20.72
N PHE A 85 7.70 4.08 19.74
CA PHE A 85 9.02 3.85 19.16
C PHE A 85 9.97 5.06 19.20
N GLY A 86 9.46 6.25 19.44
CA GLY A 86 10.25 7.49 19.51
C GLY A 86 10.77 7.98 18.16
N ARG A 87 10.43 7.32 17.04
CA ARG A 87 10.88 7.65 15.68
C ARG A 87 9.93 7.12 14.62
N LEU A 88 10.07 7.62 13.40
CA LEU A 88 9.44 7.10 12.20
C LEU A 88 10.43 7.16 11.04
N ASP A 89 10.70 6.05 10.37
CA ASP A 89 11.65 5.94 9.26
C ASP A 89 10.95 5.71 7.91
N HIS A 90 9.82 5.00 7.93
CA HIS A 90 9.12 4.60 6.72
C HIS A 90 7.62 4.82 6.85
N LEU A 91 7.05 5.57 5.92
CA LEU A 91 5.60 5.68 5.74
C LEU A 91 5.20 4.87 4.50
N VAL A 92 4.41 3.83 4.69
CA VAL A 92 3.80 3.06 3.60
C VAL A 92 2.31 3.37 3.57
N THR A 93 1.86 4.11 2.57
CA THR A 93 0.44 4.41 2.42
C THR A 93 -0.23 3.41 1.49
N SER A 94 -1.25 2.76 2.01
CA SER A 94 -2.14 1.87 1.29
C SER A 94 -3.59 2.28 1.58
N ALA A 95 -4.47 2.02 0.65
CA ALA A 95 -5.91 2.24 0.80
C ALA A 95 -6.67 1.17 0.03
N GLY A 96 -7.88 0.88 0.46
CA GLY A 96 -8.81 0.07 -0.31
C GLY A 96 -9.08 0.67 -1.70
N GLY A 97 -9.70 -0.10 -2.59
CA GLY A 97 -10.15 0.42 -3.87
C GLY A 97 -11.46 1.22 -3.72
N PRO A 98 -11.67 2.27 -4.53
CA PRO A 98 -12.97 2.89 -4.66
C PRO A 98 -13.95 1.92 -5.37
N PRO A 99 -15.25 2.20 -5.35
CA PRO A 99 -16.22 1.41 -6.12
C PRO A 99 -15.81 1.28 -7.60
N SER A 100 -16.06 0.11 -8.17
CA SER A 100 -15.93 -0.11 -9.62
C SER A 100 -17.16 0.43 -10.33
N GLY A 101 -16.98 1.01 -11.51
CA GLY A 101 -18.08 1.52 -12.33
C GLY A 101 -17.59 2.21 -13.59
N ALA A 102 -18.46 2.32 -14.60
CA ALA A 102 -18.24 3.17 -15.76
C ALA A 102 -18.53 4.64 -15.39
N PHE A 103 -18.09 5.58 -16.21
CA PHE A 103 -18.20 7.02 -15.93
C PHE A 103 -19.64 7.48 -15.66
N LEU A 104 -20.60 6.96 -16.42
CA LEU A 104 -22.01 7.34 -16.28
C LEU A 104 -22.74 6.64 -15.12
N ASP A 105 -22.10 5.67 -14.46
CA ASP A 105 -22.63 4.93 -13.33
C ASP A 105 -22.12 5.47 -11.97
N THR A 106 -21.29 6.52 -12.00
CA THR A 106 -20.76 7.18 -10.81
C THR A 106 -21.35 8.57 -10.64
N ASP A 107 -21.61 8.97 -9.41
CA ASP A 107 -22.08 10.30 -9.04
C ASP A 107 -21.00 11.15 -8.31
N ASP A 108 -21.33 12.39 -8.00
CA ASP A 108 -20.37 13.30 -7.37
C ASP A 108 -19.91 12.81 -5.98
N GLU A 109 -20.77 12.12 -5.24
CA GLU A 109 -20.45 11.56 -3.92
C GLU A 109 -19.40 10.44 -4.03
N ASP A 110 -19.48 9.61 -5.06
CA ASP A 110 -18.48 8.58 -5.35
C ASP A 110 -17.08 9.20 -5.62
N TRP A 111 -17.06 10.31 -6.38
CA TRP A 111 -15.81 11.02 -6.68
C TRP A 111 -15.21 11.68 -5.45
N GLU A 112 -16.04 12.33 -4.63
CA GLU A 112 -15.60 12.96 -3.38
C GLU A 112 -15.06 11.90 -2.41
N ALA A 113 -15.77 10.79 -2.22
CA ALA A 113 -15.33 9.70 -1.37
C ALA A 113 -14.03 9.05 -1.87
N ALA A 114 -13.90 8.83 -3.19
CA ALA A 114 -12.68 8.31 -3.78
C ALA A 114 -11.49 9.27 -3.59
N TYR A 115 -11.70 10.57 -3.74
CA TYR A 115 -10.67 11.59 -3.52
C TYR A 115 -10.24 11.65 -2.06
N GLU A 116 -11.19 11.63 -1.13
CA GLU A 116 -10.93 11.61 0.32
C GLU A 116 -10.12 10.37 0.71
N LEU A 117 -10.54 9.20 0.26
CA LEU A 117 -9.88 7.93 0.55
C LEU A 117 -8.48 7.82 -0.06
N LEU A 118 -8.32 8.15 -1.35
CA LEU A 118 -7.11 7.83 -2.10
C LEU A 118 -6.08 8.96 -2.12
N VAL A 119 -6.52 10.22 -2.00
CA VAL A 119 -5.64 11.39 -2.11
C VAL A 119 -5.48 12.08 -0.78
N MET A 120 -6.57 12.47 -0.12
CA MET A 120 -6.49 13.26 1.11
C MET A 120 -5.89 12.47 2.27
N SER A 121 -6.11 11.17 2.34
CA SER A 121 -5.43 10.30 3.31
C SER A 121 -3.91 10.38 3.17
N VAL A 122 -3.38 10.26 1.94
CA VAL A 122 -1.94 10.36 1.66
C VAL A 122 -1.42 11.78 1.93
N VAL A 123 -2.13 12.82 1.50
CA VAL A 123 -1.76 14.23 1.73
C VAL A 123 -1.62 14.53 3.23
N ARG A 124 -2.60 14.08 4.02
CA ARG A 124 -2.61 14.31 5.48
C ARG A 124 -1.47 13.55 6.16
N LEU A 125 -1.30 12.27 5.84
CA LEU A 125 -0.23 11.44 6.40
C LEU A 125 1.15 11.97 6.02
N ALA A 126 1.40 12.26 4.74
CA ALA A 126 2.67 12.80 4.30
C ALA A 126 3.02 14.12 5.03
N ARG A 127 2.03 14.98 5.24
CA ARG A 127 2.22 16.24 5.99
C ARG A 127 2.54 16.01 7.46
N LYS A 128 1.83 15.08 8.12
CA LYS A 128 2.04 14.76 9.54
C LYS A 128 3.37 14.03 9.79
N CYS A 129 3.79 13.21 8.84
CA CYS A 129 5.00 12.40 8.94
C CYS A 129 6.25 13.09 8.37
N ALA A 130 6.15 14.22 7.67
CA ALA A 130 7.29 14.86 7.01
C ALA A 130 8.42 15.20 7.97
N GLU A 131 8.12 15.80 9.13
CA GLU A 131 9.13 16.15 10.15
C GLU A 131 9.69 14.90 10.84
N PRO A 132 8.87 13.95 11.35
CA PRO A 132 9.40 12.70 11.91
C PRO A 132 10.27 11.89 10.94
N LEU A 133 9.91 11.83 9.66
CA LEU A 133 10.68 11.13 8.64
C LEU A 133 12.02 11.79 8.32
N ALA A 134 12.10 13.10 8.46
CA ALA A 134 13.33 13.86 8.24
C ALA A 134 14.26 13.88 9.47
N ASP A 135 13.75 13.48 10.65
CA ASP A 135 14.52 13.45 11.90
C ASP A 135 15.27 12.13 12.03
N GLY A 136 16.53 12.11 11.64
CA GLY A 136 17.39 10.92 11.71
C GLY A 136 18.27 10.73 10.48
N ASP A 137 18.46 9.47 10.07
CA ASP A 137 19.35 9.11 8.96
C ASP A 137 18.65 9.18 7.58
N GLY A 138 17.47 9.79 7.52
CA GLY A 138 16.63 9.93 6.33
C GLY A 138 15.45 8.96 6.29
N GLY A 139 14.31 9.46 5.80
CA GLY A 139 13.04 8.74 5.74
C GLY A 139 12.60 8.30 4.35
N THR A 140 11.54 7.51 4.29
CA THR A 140 10.92 7.12 3.03
C THR A 140 9.40 7.18 3.07
N ILE A 141 8.80 7.58 1.96
CA ILE A 141 7.36 7.44 1.68
C ILE A 141 7.22 6.48 0.50
N VAL A 142 6.43 5.42 0.67
CA VAL A 142 6.09 4.49 -0.42
C VAL A 142 4.57 4.38 -0.50
N THR A 143 3.98 4.85 -1.60
CA THR A 143 2.53 4.84 -1.77
C THR A 143 2.10 3.72 -2.73
N ILE A 144 1.20 2.85 -2.27
CA ILE A 144 0.61 1.79 -3.08
C ILE A 144 -0.58 2.38 -3.84
N THR A 145 -0.45 2.46 -5.16
CA THR A 145 -1.49 2.99 -6.04
C THR A 145 -2.13 1.90 -6.92
N SER A 146 -1.97 1.97 -8.23
CA SER A 146 -2.47 0.98 -9.20
C SER A 146 -1.77 1.19 -10.56
N ARG A 147 -1.58 0.12 -11.33
CA ARG A 147 -1.17 0.24 -12.74
C ARG A 147 -2.16 1.06 -13.58
N SER A 148 -3.41 1.20 -13.11
CA SER A 148 -4.44 2.00 -13.78
C SER A 148 -4.04 3.47 -14.00
N VAL A 149 -3.02 3.97 -13.31
CA VAL A 149 -2.44 5.31 -13.57
C VAL A 149 -1.54 5.37 -14.81
N LYS A 150 -1.09 4.22 -15.30
CA LYS A 150 -0.30 4.13 -16.55
C LYS A 150 -1.18 3.73 -17.74
N GLU A 151 -2.18 2.90 -17.50
CA GLU A 151 -3.06 2.35 -18.51
C GLU A 151 -4.48 2.23 -17.93
N ALA A 152 -5.44 2.94 -18.52
CA ALA A 152 -6.81 2.93 -18.03
C ALA A 152 -7.43 1.52 -18.13
N ILE A 153 -8.08 1.09 -17.06
CA ILE A 153 -8.75 -0.21 -16.97
C ILE A 153 -10.26 0.03 -17.05
N ASP A 154 -10.95 -0.72 -17.90
CA ASP A 154 -12.40 -0.62 -18.06
C ASP A 154 -13.13 -0.87 -16.74
N GLY A 155 -14.19 -0.10 -16.48
CA GLY A 155 -14.97 -0.18 -15.25
C GLY A 155 -14.28 0.35 -13.99
N LEU A 156 -13.12 0.99 -14.08
CA LEU A 156 -12.38 1.54 -12.95
C LEU A 156 -12.17 3.05 -13.05
N VAL A 157 -13.19 3.81 -13.48
CA VAL A 157 -13.05 5.24 -13.76
C VAL A 157 -12.48 6.05 -12.58
N LEU A 158 -12.93 5.79 -11.36
CA LEU A 158 -12.45 6.49 -10.16
C LEU A 158 -10.98 6.17 -9.89
N SER A 159 -10.60 4.89 -9.98
CA SER A 159 -9.20 4.47 -9.81
C SER A 159 -8.30 5.07 -10.88
N ASN A 160 -8.69 4.97 -12.16
CA ASN A 160 -7.94 5.51 -13.29
C ASN A 160 -7.65 7.01 -13.15
N SER A 161 -8.65 7.77 -12.65
CA SER A 161 -8.59 9.23 -12.58
C SER A 161 -7.97 9.73 -11.29
N VAL A 162 -8.50 9.29 -10.13
CA VAL A 162 -8.14 9.86 -8.83
C VAL A 162 -6.72 9.48 -8.42
N ARG A 163 -6.29 8.22 -8.66
CA ARG A 163 -4.94 7.78 -8.29
C ARG A 163 -3.81 8.46 -9.08
N MET A 164 -4.12 9.06 -10.23
CA MET A 164 -3.16 9.91 -10.95
C MET A 164 -2.67 11.09 -10.10
N SER A 165 -3.54 11.67 -9.26
CA SER A 165 -3.18 12.77 -8.34
C SER A 165 -2.07 12.35 -7.36
N VAL A 166 -2.11 11.11 -6.90
CA VAL A 166 -1.12 10.57 -5.95
C VAL A 166 0.26 10.45 -6.60
N VAL A 167 0.35 9.98 -7.85
CA VAL A 167 1.63 9.90 -8.56
C VAL A 167 2.26 11.27 -8.75
N GLY A 168 1.44 12.29 -9.06
CA GLY A 168 1.89 13.68 -9.12
C GLY A 168 2.36 14.21 -7.75
N LEU A 169 1.64 13.86 -6.68
CA LEU A 169 2.00 14.21 -5.31
C LEU A 169 3.35 13.56 -4.94
N GLU A 170 3.53 12.27 -5.13
CA GLU A 170 4.78 11.55 -4.83
C GLU A 170 5.99 12.18 -5.53
N LYS A 171 5.82 12.55 -6.80
CA LYS A 171 6.87 13.27 -7.53
C LYS A 171 7.21 14.61 -6.89
N THR A 172 6.20 15.35 -6.42
CA THR A 172 6.39 16.63 -5.73
C THR A 172 7.08 16.43 -4.39
N LEU A 173 6.61 15.48 -3.57
CA LEU A 173 7.22 15.16 -2.27
C LEU A 173 8.69 14.76 -2.42
N SER A 174 9.03 14.01 -3.47
CA SER A 174 10.43 13.62 -3.74
C SER A 174 11.37 14.80 -3.99
N MET A 175 10.83 15.94 -4.45
CA MET A 175 11.58 17.17 -4.70
C MET A 175 11.61 18.09 -3.48
N GLU A 176 10.48 18.21 -2.77
CA GLU A 176 10.32 19.17 -1.68
C GLU A 176 10.87 18.65 -0.35
N LEU A 177 10.82 17.33 -0.11
CA LEU A 177 11.33 16.70 1.11
C LEU A 177 12.76 16.14 0.95
N GLY A 178 13.30 16.11 -0.26
CA GLY A 178 14.69 15.74 -0.46
C GLY A 178 15.67 16.81 0.01
N PRO A 179 16.86 16.44 0.52
CA PRO A 179 17.47 15.09 0.50
C PRO A 179 17.03 14.18 1.64
N ASP A 180 16.32 14.67 2.64
CA ASP A 180 16.06 13.97 3.89
C ASP A 180 15.03 12.85 3.76
N VAL A 181 14.06 12.98 2.83
CA VAL A 181 13.02 11.97 2.59
C VAL A 181 12.94 11.63 1.11
N ARG A 182 12.91 10.32 0.80
CA ARG A 182 12.62 9.81 -0.55
C ARG A 182 11.14 9.43 -0.65
N ALA A 183 10.50 9.74 -1.78
CA ALA A 183 9.10 9.42 -2.03
C ALA A 183 8.94 8.69 -3.36
N ASN A 184 8.27 7.52 -3.33
CA ASN A 184 8.03 6.69 -4.51
C ASN A 184 6.63 6.08 -4.48
N ALA A 185 6.08 5.77 -5.65
CA ALA A 185 4.84 5.01 -5.78
C ALA A 185 5.11 3.61 -6.34
N VAL A 186 4.35 2.61 -5.87
CA VAL A 186 4.28 1.29 -6.48
C VAL A 186 2.90 1.09 -7.11
N LEU A 187 2.87 0.52 -8.29
CA LEU A 187 1.71 0.39 -9.16
C LEU A 187 1.41 -1.09 -9.42
N PRO A 188 0.65 -1.75 -8.51
CA PRO A 188 0.32 -3.15 -8.69
C PRO A 188 -0.58 -3.41 -9.90
N GLY A 189 -0.33 -4.53 -10.57
CA GLY A 189 -1.31 -5.26 -11.36
C GLY A 189 -2.14 -6.19 -10.48
N SER A 190 -2.61 -7.31 -11.06
CA SER A 190 -3.37 -8.32 -10.32
C SER A 190 -2.49 -9.09 -9.34
N HIS A 191 -2.82 -9.04 -8.04
CA HIS A 191 -2.19 -9.81 -6.97
C HIS A 191 -3.26 -10.57 -6.20
N GLU A 192 -2.98 -11.79 -5.76
CA GLU A 192 -3.91 -12.68 -5.05
C GLU A 192 -4.20 -12.19 -3.62
N THR A 193 -4.88 -11.06 -3.52
CA THR A 193 -5.31 -10.49 -2.24
C THR A 193 -6.59 -11.17 -1.72
N SER A 194 -6.91 -10.98 -0.44
CA SER A 194 -8.19 -11.42 0.16
C SER A 194 -9.40 -10.96 -0.68
N ARG A 195 -9.34 -9.75 -1.22
CA ARG A 195 -10.41 -9.21 -2.09
C ARG A 195 -10.62 -10.03 -3.36
N ILE A 196 -9.55 -10.43 -4.02
CA ILE A 196 -9.66 -11.28 -5.22
C ILE A 196 -10.17 -12.66 -4.86
N ARG A 197 -9.68 -13.25 -3.75
CA ARG A 197 -10.18 -14.54 -3.23
C ARG A 197 -11.69 -14.50 -2.99
N GLU A 198 -12.17 -13.51 -2.25
CA GLU A 198 -13.61 -13.31 -2.02
C GLU A 198 -14.43 -13.18 -3.31
N LEU A 199 -13.92 -12.46 -4.31
CA LEU A 199 -14.61 -12.28 -5.60
C LEU A 199 -14.69 -13.59 -6.39
N VAL A 200 -13.62 -14.38 -6.38
CA VAL A 200 -13.59 -15.70 -7.02
C VAL A 200 -14.54 -16.66 -6.29
N ASP A 201 -14.52 -16.72 -4.95
CA ASP A 201 -15.41 -17.57 -4.17
C ASP A 201 -16.89 -17.23 -4.43
N GLN A 202 -17.24 -15.94 -4.46
CA GLN A 202 -18.59 -15.48 -4.81
C GLN A 202 -19.01 -15.87 -6.24
N ALA A 203 -18.07 -15.83 -7.19
CA ALA A 203 -18.34 -16.24 -8.57
C ALA A 203 -18.57 -17.76 -8.69
N ILE A 204 -17.83 -18.56 -7.91
CA ILE A 204 -18.09 -20.01 -7.78
C ILE A 204 -19.45 -20.29 -7.18
N GLU A 205 -19.85 -19.59 -6.11
CA GLU A 205 -21.19 -19.72 -5.51
C GLU A 205 -22.33 -19.38 -6.50
N ARG A 206 -22.09 -18.44 -7.43
CA ARG A 206 -23.04 -18.11 -8.51
C ARG A 206 -23.01 -19.11 -9.69
N GLY A 207 -22.08 -20.09 -9.67
CA GLY A 207 -21.91 -21.09 -10.73
C GLY A 207 -21.26 -20.53 -12.00
N GLU A 208 -20.46 -19.47 -11.88
CA GLU A 208 -19.71 -18.88 -13.00
C GLU A 208 -18.42 -19.67 -13.28
N TYR A 209 -17.86 -20.31 -12.27
CA TYR A 209 -16.67 -21.15 -12.35
C TYR A 209 -16.88 -22.47 -11.57
N ASP A 210 -16.20 -23.53 -12.04
CA ASP A 210 -16.24 -24.86 -11.42
C ASP A 210 -15.18 -25.01 -10.30
N SER A 211 -14.12 -24.18 -10.30
CA SER A 211 -13.04 -24.22 -9.30
C SER A 211 -12.44 -22.86 -9.04
N TYR A 212 -11.71 -22.75 -7.92
CA TYR A 212 -10.95 -21.54 -7.56
C TYR A 212 -9.88 -21.21 -8.60
N GLU A 213 -9.16 -22.24 -9.08
CA GLU A 213 -8.13 -22.10 -10.11
C GLU A 213 -8.69 -21.54 -11.43
N GLU A 214 -9.88 -21.98 -11.82
CA GLU A 214 -10.55 -21.47 -13.01
C GLU A 214 -10.93 -20.00 -12.85
N GLY A 215 -11.55 -19.63 -11.72
CA GLY A 215 -11.90 -18.24 -11.43
C GLY A 215 -10.67 -17.33 -11.29
N LEU A 216 -9.58 -17.84 -10.73
CA LEU A 216 -8.34 -17.08 -10.59
C LEU A 216 -7.66 -16.84 -11.94
N ALA A 217 -7.80 -17.78 -12.89
CA ALA A 217 -7.19 -17.66 -14.22
C ALA A 217 -7.69 -16.41 -14.99
N ASP A 218 -8.92 -15.95 -14.75
CA ASP A 218 -9.47 -14.74 -15.37
C ASP A 218 -8.78 -13.44 -14.86
N TRP A 219 -8.04 -13.52 -13.76
CA TRP A 219 -7.25 -12.40 -13.25
C TRP A 219 -5.81 -12.39 -13.78
N VAL A 220 -5.43 -13.40 -14.56
CA VAL A 220 -4.10 -13.51 -15.16
C VAL A 220 -4.09 -12.78 -16.51
N ASP A 221 -3.46 -11.61 -16.54
CA ASP A 221 -3.40 -10.74 -17.70
C ASP A 221 -1.96 -10.30 -18.04
N ASN A 222 -0.99 -11.16 -17.75
CA ASN A 222 0.44 -10.82 -17.86
C ASN A 222 1.28 -11.94 -18.47
N PRO A 223 2.45 -11.62 -19.08
CA PRO A 223 3.35 -12.59 -19.71
C PRO A 223 3.96 -13.64 -18.78
N LEU A 224 3.89 -13.46 -17.45
CA LEU A 224 4.37 -14.46 -16.49
C LEU A 224 3.37 -15.59 -16.29
N ASP A 225 2.16 -15.46 -16.89
CA ASP A 225 1.09 -16.48 -16.89
C ASP A 225 0.68 -16.91 -15.46
N ARG A 226 0.64 -15.94 -14.53
CA ARG A 226 0.18 -16.13 -13.15
C ARG A 226 -0.25 -14.82 -12.51
N ILE A 227 -1.11 -14.91 -11.51
CA ILE A 227 -1.37 -13.79 -10.61
C ILE A 227 -0.15 -13.52 -9.72
N GLY A 228 0.10 -12.28 -9.34
CA GLY A 228 1.17 -11.90 -8.41
C GLY A 228 0.87 -12.36 -6.98
N ASP A 229 1.90 -12.84 -6.27
CA ASP A 229 1.80 -13.03 -4.83
C ASP A 229 1.94 -11.64 -4.16
N PRO A 230 1.05 -11.27 -3.20
CA PRO A 230 1.15 -10.01 -2.48
C PRO A 230 2.52 -9.71 -1.88
N ILE A 231 3.24 -10.73 -1.41
CA ILE A 231 4.59 -10.55 -0.84
C ILE A 231 5.63 -10.09 -1.88
N GLU A 232 5.43 -10.34 -3.18
CA GLU A 232 6.33 -9.86 -4.23
C GLU A 232 6.29 -8.32 -4.31
N LEU A 233 5.10 -7.72 -4.13
CA LEU A 233 4.97 -6.28 -3.98
C LEU A 233 5.55 -5.81 -2.63
N GLY A 234 5.25 -6.51 -1.54
CA GLY A 234 5.80 -6.21 -0.22
C GLY A 234 7.32 -6.15 -0.21
N ASN A 235 7.99 -7.10 -0.86
CA ASN A 235 9.45 -7.10 -1.01
C ASN A 235 9.97 -5.86 -1.77
N THR A 236 9.22 -5.38 -2.76
CA THR A 236 9.57 -4.14 -3.46
C THR A 236 9.39 -2.92 -2.56
N VAL A 237 8.33 -2.89 -1.74
CA VAL A 237 8.13 -1.82 -0.75
C VAL A 237 9.28 -1.81 0.27
N ALA A 238 9.67 -2.97 0.83
CA ALA A 238 10.80 -3.06 1.75
C ALA A 238 12.11 -2.61 1.10
N PHE A 239 12.38 -3.00 -0.16
CA PHE A 239 13.53 -2.50 -0.92
C PHE A 239 13.51 -0.98 -1.08
N LEU A 240 12.37 -0.39 -1.46
CA LEU A 240 12.25 1.07 -1.64
C LEU A 240 12.38 1.83 -0.31
N SER A 241 11.99 1.22 0.78
CA SER A 241 12.18 1.75 2.14
C SER A 241 13.64 1.73 2.58
N SER A 242 14.46 0.85 2.01
CA SER A 242 15.84 0.65 2.45
C SER A 242 16.84 1.66 1.85
N PRO A 243 18.00 1.89 2.51
CA PRO A 243 19.09 2.67 1.94
C PRO A 243 19.68 2.05 0.67
N ARG A 244 19.41 0.76 0.38
CA ARG A 244 19.82 0.11 -0.87
C ARG A 244 19.13 0.72 -2.10
N ALA A 245 17.96 1.33 -1.91
CA ALA A 245 17.25 2.10 -2.93
C ALA A 245 17.61 3.61 -2.91
N GLY A 246 18.75 3.99 -2.33
CA GLY A 246 19.12 5.38 -2.04
C GLY A 246 19.13 6.35 -3.23
N HIS A 247 19.16 5.86 -4.47
CA HIS A 247 19.06 6.69 -5.67
C HIS A 247 17.71 6.52 -6.43
N VAL A 248 16.77 5.79 -5.83
CA VAL A 248 15.38 5.67 -6.34
C VAL A 248 14.52 6.69 -5.62
N ASN A 249 14.16 7.77 -6.30
CA ASN A 249 13.37 8.87 -5.75
C ASN A 249 12.43 9.46 -6.81
N GLY A 250 11.18 9.71 -6.47
CA GLY A 250 10.16 10.27 -7.35
C GLY A 250 9.76 9.33 -8.49
N GLN A 251 9.81 8.01 -8.28
CA GLN A 251 9.48 7.01 -9.27
C GLN A 251 8.09 6.41 -9.05
N ALA A 252 7.46 6.00 -10.14
CA ALA A 252 6.22 5.23 -10.16
C ALA A 252 6.52 3.87 -10.81
N ILE A 253 6.72 2.85 -9.95
CA ILE A 253 7.23 1.54 -10.34
C ILE A 253 6.06 0.57 -10.52
N VAL A 254 5.91 0.02 -11.72
CA VAL A 254 4.88 -0.97 -12.05
C VAL A 254 5.33 -2.36 -11.59
N ILE A 255 4.41 -3.08 -10.94
CA ILE A 255 4.60 -4.46 -10.46
C ILE A 255 3.38 -5.26 -10.92
N ASP A 256 3.40 -5.75 -12.16
CA ASP A 256 2.26 -6.35 -12.83
C ASP A 256 2.60 -7.58 -13.69
N GLY A 257 3.80 -8.13 -13.56
CA GLY A 257 4.24 -9.25 -14.38
C GLY A 257 4.40 -8.94 -15.87
N GLY A 258 4.44 -7.65 -16.23
CA GLY A 258 4.52 -7.18 -17.63
C GLY A 258 3.15 -7.11 -18.32
N GLY A 259 2.03 -7.10 -17.57
CA GLY A 259 0.67 -7.09 -18.12
C GLY A 259 0.28 -5.78 -18.80
N GLY A 260 0.87 -4.64 -18.37
CA GLY A 260 0.60 -3.35 -19.00
C GLY A 260 1.25 -3.19 -20.38
N SER A 261 0.59 -2.49 -21.29
CA SER A 261 1.12 -2.18 -22.62
C SER A 261 1.91 -0.85 -22.70
N SER A 262 1.92 -0.08 -21.61
CA SER A 262 2.66 1.18 -21.55
C SER A 262 4.18 0.95 -21.44
N ASN A 263 4.95 1.68 -22.23
CA ASN A 263 6.42 1.69 -22.14
C ASN A 263 6.97 2.71 -21.13
N LEU A 264 6.11 3.51 -20.48
CA LEU A 264 6.50 4.62 -19.59
C LEU A 264 5.81 4.50 -18.24
#